data_03d958d8d96058b5cd45f210941ea28b
#
_entry.id   03d958d8d96058b5cd45f210941ea28b
#
_cell.length_a   1.000
_cell.length_b   1.000
_cell.length_c   1.000
_cell.angle_alpha   90.00
_cell.angle_beta   90.00
_cell.angle_gamma   90.00
#
_symmetry.space_group_name_H-M   'P 1'
#
loop_
_entity.id
_entity.type
_entity.pdbx_description
1 polymer ?
#
loop_
_entity_poly.entity_id
_entity_poly.type
_entity_poly.pdbx_seq_one_letter_code
_entity_poly.pdbx_strand_id
1 'polypeptide(L)'
;IENGVTTLGILPGSCDVIDGTGFATRTWGSNIFEMCLKRNICMKLSLGENPKGMFQNKNMEPDSRMGVTFILEEYFANAKAYMDKKDRGEKVDYNEQYEVAIPVLKREIPARIHCTHNDMAAAIQCLSKYNLRFTIEHAWGSSNYLDEIVASGCGIVYGPIGGRKSFYESRFVDVDAVAKLDEAGTLCCLTVDSPLEGLDSLLS
;
A
#
# COMPACT_ATOMS: atom_id res chain seq x y z
N ILE A 1 7.45 -11.31 19.60
CA ILE A 1 6.72 -11.24 20.88
C ILE A 1 7.59 -10.63 21.98
N GLU A 2 8.90 -10.88 21.98
CA GLU A 2 9.84 -10.34 22.97
C GLU A 2 9.83 -8.80 23.05
N ASN A 3 9.58 -8.14 21.92
CA ASN A 3 9.47 -6.68 21.82
C ASN A 3 8.01 -6.18 21.86
N GLY A 4 7.09 -6.96 22.45
CA GLY A 4 5.68 -6.57 22.61
C GLY A 4 4.83 -6.67 21.34
N VAL A 5 5.40 -7.05 20.19
CA VAL A 5 4.66 -7.22 18.94
C VAL A 5 4.00 -8.59 18.91
N THR A 6 2.68 -8.63 19.02
CA THR A 6 1.90 -9.87 19.07
C THR A 6 1.26 -10.26 17.75
N THR A 7 1.09 -9.30 16.85
CA THR A 7 0.41 -9.49 15.56
C THR A 7 1.13 -8.70 14.49
N LEU A 8 1.25 -9.30 13.32
CA LEU A 8 1.86 -8.70 12.13
C LEU A 8 0.87 -8.71 10.95
N GLY A 9 0.93 -7.69 10.13
CA GLY A 9 0.39 -7.71 8.78
C GLY A 9 1.48 -8.15 7.80
N ILE A 10 1.30 -9.28 7.17
CA ILE A 10 2.23 -9.78 6.13
C ILE A 10 1.67 -9.36 4.78
N LEU A 11 2.45 -8.57 4.05
CA LEU A 11 2.09 -8.03 2.75
C LEU A 11 3.07 -8.52 1.68
N PRO A 12 2.63 -8.66 0.42
CA PRO A 12 3.55 -8.82 -0.70
C PRO A 12 4.57 -7.69 -0.78
N GLY A 13 5.75 -7.96 -1.32
CA GLY A 13 6.76 -6.95 -1.58
C GLY A 13 6.32 -5.98 -2.68
N SER A 14 6.92 -4.78 -2.69
CA SER A 14 6.55 -3.68 -3.60
C SER A 14 7.21 -3.81 -4.98
N CYS A 15 7.17 -4.99 -5.60
CA CYS A 15 7.88 -5.28 -6.85
C CYS A 15 6.98 -5.25 -8.09
N ASP A 16 5.68 -5.15 -7.90
CA ASP A 16 4.67 -5.04 -8.96
C ASP A 16 3.77 -3.83 -8.70
N VAL A 17 2.87 -3.51 -9.63
CA VAL A 17 1.88 -2.44 -9.45
C VAL A 17 0.70 -2.95 -8.61
N ILE A 18 0.29 -4.19 -8.86
CA ILE A 18 -0.74 -4.92 -8.13
C ILE A 18 -0.08 -6.14 -7.49
N ASP A 19 0.38 -5.98 -6.27
CA ASP A 19 1.20 -6.98 -5.59
C ASP A 19 0.39 -8.17 -5.04
N GLY A 20 -0.91 -8.02 -4.82
CA GLY A 20 -1.78 -9.08 -4.30
C GLY A 20 -2.39 -8.76 -2.93
N THR A 21 -2.81 -9.79 -2.20
CA THR A 21 -3.50 -9.63 -0.92
C THR A 21 -2.60 -9.98 0.27
N GLY A 22 -2.77 -9.23 1.36
CA GLY A 22 -2.07 -9.46 2.62
C GLY A 22 -2.89 -10.27 3.63
N PHE A 23 -2.24 -10.78 4.67
CA PHE A 23 -2.89 -11.48 5.77
C PHE A 23 -2.33 -11.05 7.14
N ALA A 24 -3.14 -11.24 8.19
CA ALA A 24 -2.71 -11.02 9.56
C ALA A 24 -2.25 -12.33 10.20
N THR A 25 -1.16 -12.26 10.94
CA THR A 25 -0.59 -13.39 11.65
C THR A 25 -0.20 -13.02 13.08
N ARG A 26 -0.28 -13.99 13.99
CA ARG A 26 0.37 -13.88 15.31
C ARG A 26 1.88 -14.11 15.16
N THR A 27 2.64 -13.65 16.13
CA THR A 27 4.11 -13.76 16.14
C THR A 27 4.64 -15.04 16.82
N TRP A 28 3.76 -15.98 17.14
CA TRP A 28 4.09 -17.27 17.74
C TRP A 28 3.26 -18.39 17.11
N GLY A 29 3.82 -19.59 17.08
CA GLY A 29 3.20 -20.78 16.49
C GLY A 29 4.24 -21.63 15.79
N SER A 30 3.86 -22.84 15.38
CA SER A 30 4.74 -23.80 14.75
C SER A 30 4.73 -23.75 13.22
N ASN A 31 3.69 -23.19 12.63
CA ASN A 31 3.55 -23.08 11.18
C ASN A 31 2.59 -21.95 10.81
N ILE A 32 2.65 -21.51 9.55
CA ILE A 32 1.90 -20.35 9.06
C ILE A 32 0.38 -20.55 9.11
N PHE A 33 -0.12 -21.77 8.98
CA PHE A 33 -1.57 -22.04 9.02
C PHE A 33 -2.13 -21.84 10.42
N GLU A 34 -1.36 -22.27 11.44
CA GLU A 34 -1.69 -22.06 12.84
C GLU A 34 -1.56 -20.59 13.25
N MET A 35 -0.55 -19.90 12.71
CA MET A 35 -0.27 -18.50 13.02
C MET A 35 -1.24 -17.55 12.35
N CYS A 36 -1.81 -17.89 11.19
CA CYS A 36 -2.70 -17.02 10.42
C CYS A 36 -3.98 -16.71 11.19
N LEU A 37 -4.22 -15.43 11.46
CA LEU A 37 -5.42 -14.94 12.13
C LEU A 37 -6.53 -14.61 11.14
N LYS A 38 -6.18 -13.96 10.02
CA LYS A 38 -7.13 -13.54 9.00
C LYS A 38 -6.43 -13.41 7.65
N ARG A 39 -7.01 -14.01 6.62
CA ARG A 39 -6.57 -13.86 5.23
C ARG A 39 -7.22 -12.64 4.58
N ASN A 40 -6.64 -12.16 3.48
CA ASN A 40 -7.18 -11.10 2.64
C ASN A 40 -7.58 -9.85 3.45
N ILE A 41 -6.68 -9.35 4.30
CA ILE A 41 -6.94 -8.18 5.14
C ILE A 41 -6.85 -6.87 4.36
N CYS A 42 -6.16 -6.86 3.23
CA CYS A 42 -5.97 -5.72 2.35
C CYS A 42 -5.50 -6.17 0.97
N MET A 43 -5.56 -5.26 0.02
CA MET A 43 -4.86 -5.37 -1.26
C MET A 43 -3.60 -4.51 -1.22
N LYS A 44 -2.44 -5.11 -1.51
CA LYS A 44 -1.17 -4.38 -1.62
C LYS A 44 -0.99 -3.89 -3.05
N LEU A 45 -0.62 -2.64 -3.15
CA LEU A 45 -0.35 -1.89 -4.37
C LEU A 45 0.99 -1.20 -4.25
N SER A 46 1.62 -0.87 -5.38
CA SER A 46 2.87 -0.12 -5.35
C SER A 46 3.00 0.85 -6.51
N LEU A 47 3.49 2.04 -6.19
CA LEU A 47 3.97 3.06 -7.14
C LEU A 47 5.44 3.36 -6.85
N GLY A 48 6.05 4.16 -7.70
CA GLY A 48 7.39 4.70 -7.48
C GLY A 48 8.52 3.88 -8.06
N GLU A 49 9.68 3.98 -7.43
CA GLU A 49 10.92 3.40 -7.95
C GLU A 49 10.93 1.87 -7.90
N ASN A 50 10.24 1.27 -6.93
CA ASN A 50 10.31 -0.18 -6.74
C ASN A 50 9.72 -0.95 -7.93
N PRO A 51 8.43 -0.79 -8.31
CA PRO A 51 7.90 -1.48 -9.49
C PRO A 51 8.59 -1.01 -10.77
N LYS A 52 8.78 0.31 -10.97
CA LYS A 52 9.49 0.84 -12.13
C LYS A 52 10.87 0.20 -12.31
N GLY A 53 11.71 0.18 -11.26
CA GLY A 53 13.05 -0.38 -11.31
C GLY A 53 13.06 -1.90 -11.54
N MET A 54 12.08 -2.62 -10.98
CA MET A 54 11.96 -4.06 -11.18
C MET A 54 11.66 -4.40 -12.64
N PHE A 55 10.75 -3.70 -13.30
CA PHE A 55 10.42 -3.89 -14.71
C PHE A 55 11.57 -3.45 -15.62
N GLN A 56 12.17 -2.29 -15.35
CA GLN A 56 13.32 -1.77 -16.07
C GLN A 56 14.50 -2.75 -16.05
N ASN A 57 14.81 -3.35 -14.90
CA ASN A 57 15.89 -4.33 -14.77
C ASN A 57 15.64 -5.62 -15.57
N LYS A 58 14.39 -5.91 -15.91
CA LYS A 58 13.99 -7.05 -16.73
C LYS A 58 13.79 -6.69 -18.20
N ASN A 59 14.06 -5.45 -18.61
CA ASN A 59 13.73 -4.89 -19.94
C ASN A 59 12.24 -5.08 -20.29
N MET A 60 11.36 -4.85 -19.31
CA MET A 60 9.90 -4.92 -19.43
C MET A 60 9.28 -3.56 -19.16
N GLU A 61 8.09 -3.34 -19.64
CA GLU A 61 7.25 -2.20 -19.23
C GLU A 61 6.35 -2.59 -18.04
N PRO A 62 6.01 -1.61 -17.17
CA PRO A 62 6.29 -0.18 -17.25
C PRO A 62 7.67 0.18 -16.68
N ASP A 63 8.46 0.93 -17.44
CA ASP A 63 9.78 1.44 -17.02
C ASP A 63 9.75 2.92 -16.61
N SER A 64 8.56 3.49 -16.48
CA SER A 64 8.34 4.89 -16.10
C SER A 64 7.26 5.03 -15.03
N ARG A 65 7.33 6.12 -14.21
CA ARG A 65 6.31 6.41 -13.20
C ARG A 65 4.92 6.59 -13.81
N MET A 66 4.82 7.23 -14.98
CA MET A 66 3.56 7.39 -15.69
C MET A 66 2.97 6.04 -16.12
N GLY A 67 3.81 5.13 -16.64
CA GLY A 67 3.39 3.78 -17.01
C GLY A 67 2.90 2.98 -15.80
N VAL A 68 3.59 3.08 -14.66
CA VAL A 68 3.16 2.44 -13.40
C VAL A 68 1.79 2.97 -12.97
N THR A 69 1.59 4.30 -12.97
CA THR A 69 0.32 4.91 -12.63
C THR A 69 -0.79 4.52 -13.60
N PHE A 70 -0.49 4.45 -14.90
CA PHE A 70 -1.44 4.03 -15.93
C PHE A 70 -1.96 2.60 -15.68
N ILE A 71 -1.08 1.65 -15.35
CA ILE A 71 -1.47 0.27 -15.02
C ILE A 71 -2.40 0.25 -13.80
N LEU A 72 -2.12 1.03 -12.76
CA LEU A 72 -2.98 1.11 -11.59
C LEU A 72 -4.38 1.61 -11.95
N GLU A 73 -4.47 2.67 -12.75
CA GLU A 73 -5.75 3.22 -13.20
C GLU A 73 -6.52 2.26 -14.10
N GLU A 74 -5.84 1.63 -15.06
CA GLU A 74 -6.44 0.64 -15.96
C GLU A 74 -6.98 -0.56 -15.20
N TYR A 75 -6.20 -1.06 -14.23
CA TYR A 75 -6.64 -2.17 -13.38
C TYR A 75 -7.96 -1.89 -12.67
N PHE A 76 -8.06 -0.74 -11.96
CA PHE A 76 -9.29 -0.41 -11.24
C PHE A 76 -10.45 -0.05 -12.18
N ALA A 77 -10.19 0.54 -13.34
CA ALA A 77 -11.22 0.78 -14.35
C ALA A 77 -11.83 -0.54 -14.84
N ASN A 78 -10.99 -1.51 -15.17
CA ASN A 78 -11.41 -2.83 -15.67
C ASN A 78 -12.08 -3.65 -14.57
N ALA A 79 -11.53 -3.66 -13.35
CA ALA A 79 -12.12 -4.35 -12.20
C ALA A 79 -13.51 -3.77 -11.84
N LYS A 80 -13.66 -2.44 -11.88
CA LYS A 80 -14.95 -1.77 -11.66
C LYS A 80 -15.97 -2.15 -12.74
N ALA A 81 -15.58 -2.12 -14.01
CA ALA A 81 -16.44 -2.52 -15.11
C ALA A 81 -16.87 -4.01 -15.01
N TYR A 82 -15.95 -4.88 -14.59
CA TYR A 82 -16.22 -6.29 -14.32
C TYR A 82 -17.23 -6.46 -13.18
N MET A 83 -16.99 -5.80 -12.05
CA MET A 83 -17.90 -5.82 -10.90
C MET A 83 -19.30 -5.32 -11.27
N ASP A 84 -19.41 -4.20 -12.00
CA ASP A 84 -20.68 -3.61 -12.39
C ASP A 84 -21.51 -4.54 -13.30
N LYS A 85 -20.85 -5.27 -14.20
CA LYS A 85 -21.52 -6.30 -15.01
C LYS A 85 -22.08 -7.44 -14.14
N LYS A 86 -21.28 -7.92 -13.19
CA LYS A 86 -21.74 -8.96 -12.24
C LYS A 86 -22.92 -8.48 -11.40
N ASP A 87 -22.87 -7.26 -10.88
CA ASP A 87 -23.93 -6.69 -10.04
C ASP A 87 -25.25 -6.48 -10.84
N ARG A 88 -25.17 -6.31 -12.18
CA ARG A 88 -26.33 -6.31 -13.08
C ARG A 88 -26.82 -7.70 -13.49
N GLY A 89 -26.14 -8.76 -13.04
CA GLY A 89 -26.48 -10.15 -13.41
C GLY A 89 -26.08 -10.53 -14.85
N GLU A 90 -25.21 -9.76 -15.48
CA GLU A 90 -24.67 -10.09 -16.80
C GLU A 90 -23.72 -11.29 -16.72
N LYS A 91 -23.70 -12.11 -17.76
CA LYS A 91 -22.72 -13.20 -17.85
C LYS A 91 -21.33 -12.61 -18.11
N VAL A 92 -20.40 -12.89 -17.21
CA VAL A 92 -18.99 -12.53 -17.36
C VAL A 92 -18.12 -13.77 -17.15
N ASP A 93 -17.05 -13.88 -17.89
CA ASP A 93 -16.04 -14.91 -17.64
C ASP A 93 -15.30 -14.62 -16.33
N TYR A 94 -15.03 -15.67 -15.56
CA TYR A 94 -14.32 -15.55 -14.30
C TYR A 94 -12.92 -14.98 -14.53
N ASN A 95 -12.57 -13.93 -13.79
CA ASN A 95 -11.26 -13.32 -13.81
C ASN A 95 -10.77 -13.12 -12.37
N GLU A 96 -9.81 -13.96 -11.95
CA GLU A 96 -9.28 -13.96 -10.60
C GLU A 96 -8.66 -12.61 -10.22
N GLN A 97 -7.98 -11.94 -11.16
CA GLN A 97 -7.36 -10.62 -10.89
C GLN A 97 -8.40 -9.56 -10.54
N TYR A 98 -9.61 -9.63 -11.13
CA TYR A 98 -10.67 -8.68 -10.81
C TYR A 98 -11.54 -9.13 -9.62
N GLU A 99 -11.67 -10.43 -9.40
CA GLU A 99 -12.38 -10.94 -8.21
C GLU A 99 -11.75 -10.46 -6.91
N VAL A 100 -10.42 -10.42 -6.83
CA VAL A 100 -9.71 -9.92 -5.63
C VAL A 100 -9.83 -8.41 -5.44
N ALA A 101 -10.19 -7.66 -6.49
CA ALA A 101 -10.45 -6.22 -6.41
C ALA A 101 -11.85 -5.89 -5.88
N ILE A 102 -12.83 -6.78 -6.03
CA ILE A 102 -14.22 -6.52 -5.63
C ILE A 102 -14.34 -6.13 -4.16
N PRO A 103 -13.74 -6.83 -3.18
CA PRO A 103 -13.80 -6.42 -1.78
C PRO A 103 -13.19 -5.04 -1.51
N VAL A 104 -12.19 -4.64 -2.29
CA VAL A 104 -11.57 -3.32 -2.21
C VAL A 104 -12.51 -2.24 -2.74
N LEU A 105 -13.10 -2.46 -3.93
CA LEU A 105 -14.09 -1.58 -4.55
C LEU A 105 -15.35 -1.43 -3.70
N LYS A 106 -15.76 -2.50 -3.00
CA LYS A 106 -16.87 -2.50 -2.05
C LYS A 106 -16.49 -1.95 -0.66
N ARG A 107 -15.24 -1.53 -0.46
CA ARG A 107 -14.71 -0.99 0.81
C ARG A 107 -14.73 -1.99 1.98
N GLU A 108 -14.83 -3.28 1.70
CA GLU A 108 -14.80 -4.36 2.72
C GLU A 108 -13.39 -4.53 3.30
N ILE A 109 -12.38 -4.44 2.42
CA ILE A 109 -10.96 -4.40 2.80
C ILE A 109 -10.30 -3.14 2.23
N PRO A 110 -9.25 -2.58 2.89
CA PRO A 110 -8.52 -1.43 2.36
C PRO A 110 -7.53 -1.83 1.27
N ALA A 111 -7.18 -0.86 0.42
CA ALA A 111 -5.93 -0.88 -0.33
C ALA A 111 -4.78 -0.35 0.55
N ARG A 112 -3.58 -0.93 0.44
CA ARG A 112 -2.35 -0.45 1.07
C ARG A 112 -1.31 -0.21 -0.01
N ILE A 113 -0.99 1.06 -0.25
CA ILE A 113 -0.15 1.45 -1.39
C ILE A 113 1.23 1.92 -0.94
N HIS A 114 2.28 1.20 -1.36
CA HIS A 114 3.64 1.69 -1.29
C HIS A 114 3.76 2.94 -2.16
N CYS A 115 4.07 4.05 -1.54
CA CYS A 115 4.15 5.32 -2.24
C CYS A 115 4.98 6.33 -1.46
N THR A 116 5.77 7.11 -2.18
CA THR A 116 6.59 8.17 -1.63
C THR A 116 6.34 9.48 -2.37
N HIS A 117 7.02 10.53 -1.97
CA HIS A 117 6.83 11.91 -2.40
C HIS A 117 6.36 12.10 -3.85
N ASN A 118 7.10 11.56 -4.83
CA ASN A 118 6.86 11.88 -6.24
C ASN A 118 5.56 11.28 -6.82
N ASP A 119 5.00 10.27 -6.16
CA ASP A 119 3.84 9.52 -6.67
C ASP A 119 2.61 9.72 -5.80
N MET A 120 2.73 10.46 -4.70
CA MET A 120 1.68 10.58 -3.68
C MET A 120 0.41 11.23 -4.23
N ALA A 121 0.54 12.32 -4.98
CA ALA A 121 -0.60 12.95 -5.63
C ALA A 121 -1.32 12.01 -6.59
N ALA A 122 -0.57 11.24 -7.39
CA ALA A 122 -1.12 10.26 -8.32
C ALA A 122 -1.85 9.12 -7.59
N ALA A 123 -1.27 8.61 -6.49
CA ALA A 123 -1.88 7.59 -5.65
C ALA A 123 -3.23 8.09 -5.07
N ILE A 124 -3.23 9.26 -4.44
CA ILE A 124 -4.43 9.85 -3.85
C ILE A 124 -5.50 10.07 -4.93
N GLN A 125 -5.14 10.66 -6.07
CA GLN A 125 -6.07 10.91 -7.15
C GLN A 125 -6.70 9.63 -7.69
N CYS A 126 -5.88 8.62 -8.00
CA CYS A 126 -6.35 7.35 -8.54
C CYS A 126 -7.28 6.62 -7.56
N LEU A 127 -6.86 6.45 -6.31
CA LEU A 127 -7.62 5.66 -5.34
C LEU A 127 -8.90 6.37 -4.89
N SER A 128 -8.87 7.70 -4.76
CA SER A 128 -10.06 8.51 -4.45
C SER A 128 -11.09 8.49 -5.56
N LYS A 129 -10.69 8.44 -6.82
CA LYS A 129 -11.57 8.32 -8.00
C LYS A 129 -12.52 7.12 -7.90
N TYR A 130 -12.04 6.01 -7.32
CA TYR A 130 -12.83 4.81 -7.09
C TYR A 130 -13.43 4.73 -5.69
N ASN A 131 -13.36 5.81 -4.91
CA ASN A 131 -13.85 5.89 -3.52
C ASN A 131 -13.29 4.75 -2.64
N LEU A 132 -12.04 4.37 -2.82
CA LEU A 132 -11.43 3.31 -2.06
C LEU A 132 -11.13 3.77 -0.63
N ARG A 133 -11.13 2.81 0.30
CA ARG A 133 -10.51 2.99 1.62
C ARG A 133 -9.05 2.57 1.48
N PHE A 134 -8.09 3.45 1.78
CA PHE A 134 -6.68 3.14 1.58
C PHE A 134 -5.76 3.76 2.63
N THR A 135 -4.56 3.22 2.71
CA THR A 135 -3.42 3.77 3.44
C THR A 135 -2.24 3.94 2.50
N ILE A 136 -1.44 4.98 2.75
CA ILE A 136 -0.16 5.19 2.06
C ILE A 136 0.95 4.65 2.97
N GLU A 137 1.72 3.70 2.42
CA GLU A 137 2.82 3.05 3.12
C GLU A 137 4.13 3.78 2.82
N HIS A 138 5.03 3.83 3.80
CA HIS A 138 6.25 4.62 3.86
C HIS A 138 5.98 6.11 3.94
N ALA A 139 5.24 6.66 3.01
CA ALA A 139 4.76 8.05 2.97
C ALA A 139 5.87 9.10 3.14
N TRP A 140 7.12 8.78 2.77
CA TRP A 140 8.21 9.74 2.82
C TRP A 140 7.90 10.95 1.94
N GLY A 141 8.01 12.14 2.53
CA GLY A 141 7.64 13.40 1.87
C GLY A 141 6.17 13.79 2.01
N SER A 142 5.39 13.09 2.85
CA SER A 142 3.97 13.39 3.10
C SER A 142 3.73 14.81 3.62
N SER A 143 4.70 15.42 4.29
CA SER A 143 4.60 16.82 4.74
C SER A 143 4.33 17.83 3.62
N ASN A 144 4.59 17.45 2.36
CA ASN A 144 4.32 18.30 1.20
C ASN A 144 2.92 18.11 0.61
N TYR A 145 2.13 17.17 1.15
CA TYR A 145 0.82 16.75 0.63
C TYR A 145 -0.25 16.69 1.73
N LEU A 146 -0.08 17.46 2.80
CA LEU A 146 -0.97 17.41 3.97
C LEU A 146 -2.43 17.69 3.59
N ASP A 147 -2.66 18.70 2.76
CA ASP A 147 -4.01 19.08 2.35
C ASP A 147 -4.69 17.98 1.53
N GLU A 148 -3.97 17.35 0.60
CA GLU A 148 -4.49 16.26 -0.21
C GLU A 148 -4.74 15.00 0.63
N ILE A 149 -3.86 14.70 1.57
CA ILE A 149 -4.00 13.55 2.49
C ILE A 149 -5.25 13.75 3.34
N VAL A 150 -5.39 14.91 3.99
CA VAL A 150 -6.55 15.24 4.82
C VAL A 150 -7.84 15.21 3.99
N ALA A 151 -7.85 15.82 2.81
CA ALA A 151 -9.02 15.86 1.93
C ALA A 151 -9.46 14.45 1.47
N SER A 152 -8.50 13.55 1.26
CA SER A 152 -8.79 12.16 0.85
C SER A 152 -9.31 11.29 2.00
N GLY A 153 -9.01 11.64 3.24
CA GLY A 153 -9.29 10.84 4.43
C GLY A 153 -8.51 9.52 4.49
N CYS A 154 -7.40 9.40 3.74
CA CYS A 154 -6.55 8.22 3.81
C CYS A 154 -5.74 8.17 5.11
N GLY A 155 -5.39 6.96 5.55
CA GLY A 155 -4.43 6.76 6.63
C GLY A 155 -3.00 6.74 6.12
N ILE A 156 -2.05 7.00 7.02
CA ILE A 156 -0.62 6.96 6.74
C ILE A 156 0.05 5.89 7.60
N VAL A 157 0.91 5.09 6.99
CA VAL A 157 1.81 4.16 7.69
C VAL A 157 3.24 4.62 7.41
N TYR A 158 3.77 5.45 8.30
CA TYR A 158 5.03 6.15 8.09
C TYR A 158 6.24 5.31 8.52
N GLY A 159 7.26 5.25 7.70
CA GLY A 159 8.54 4.59 8.00
C GLY A 159 9.01 3.62 6.91
N PRO A 160 10.20 2.98 7.09
CA PRO A 160 11.10 3.14 8.23
C PRO A 160 11.76 4.53 8.30
N ILE A 161 12.01 5.05 9.50
CA ILE A 161 12.60 6.39 9.69
C ILE A 161 14.11 6.35 9.49
N GLY A 162 14.76 5.28 9.94
CA GLY A 162 16.19 5.05 9.77
C GLY A 162 16.59 4.62 8.35
N GLY A 163 15.66 4.65 7.41
CA GLY A 163 15.70 4.09 6.07
C GLY A 163 17.05 4.20 5.37
N ARG A 164 17.37 3.18 4.58
CA ARG A 164 18.64 3.11 3.86
C ARG A 164 18.82 4.35 2.98
N LYS A 165 19.75 5.21 3.35
CA LYS A 165 20.16 6.39 2.57
C LYS A 165 20.55 6.09 1.10
N SER A 166 20.61 4.82 0.73
CA SER A 166 20.91 4.32 -0.62
C SER A 166 19.73 4.41 -1.61
N PHE A 167 18.50 4.54 -1.12
CA PHE A 167 17.35 4.71 -2.01
C PHE A 167 17.13 6.20 -2.31
N TYR A 168 16.92 6.51 -3.58
CA TYR A 168 16.61 7.88 -4.01
C TYR A 168 15.43 8.48 -3.24
N GLU A 169 14.42 7.69 -2.94
CA GLU A 169 13.20 8.11 -2.26
C GLU A 169 13.41 8.36 -0.76
N SER A 170 14.40 7.72 -0.12
CA SER A 170 14.70 7.91 1.30
C SER A 170 15.19 9.31 1.66
N ARG A 171 15.59 10.10 0.67
CA ARG A 171 15.95 11.52 0.87
C ARG A 171 14.76 12.39 1.30
N PHE A 172 13.53 11.90 1.12
CA PHE A 172 12.30 12.58 1.52
C PHE A 172 11.82 12.20 2.93
N VAL A 173 12.60 11.41 3.67
CA VAL A 173 12.31 11.13 5.08
C VAL A 173 12.33 12.43 5.86
N ASP A 174 11.22 12.74 6.51
CA ASP A 174 11.03 13.89 7.38
C ASP A 174 10.60 13.38 8.75
N VAL A 175 11.46 13.56 9.75
CA VAL A 175 11.18 13.07 11.12
C VAL A 175 10.00 13.80 11.78
N ASP A 176 9.69 15.01 11.32
CA ASP A 176 8.57 15.80 11.83
C ASP A 176 7.25 15.48 11.10
N ALA A 177 7.28 14.63 10.07
CA ALA A 177 6.11 14.33 9.26
C ALA A 177 4.96 13.74 10.09
N VAL A 178 5.28 12.86 11.03
CA VAL A 178 4.25 12.20 11.88
C VAL A 178 3.53 13.23 12.76
N ALA A 179 4.27 14.16 13.37
CA ALA A 179 3.69 15.23 14.18
C ALA A 179 2.77 16.13 13.32
N LYS A 180 3.23 16.52 12.13
CA LYS A 180 2.42 17.34 11.20
C LYS A 180 1.15 16.63 10.74
N LEU A 181 1.23 15.32 10.48
CA LEU A 181 0.08 14.49 10.10
C LEU A 181 -0.93 14.35 11.24
N ASP A 182 -0.45 14.14 12.48
CA ASP A 182 -1.28 14.06 13.66
C ASP A 182 -1.97 15.41 13.96
N GLU A 183 -1.23 16.51 13.92
CA GLU A 183 -1.79 17.87 14.06
C GLU A 183 -2.85 18.17 12.98
N ALA A 184 -2.69 17.64 11.78
CA ALA A 184 -3.67 17.75 10.69
C ALA A 184 -4.87 16.80 10.85
N GLY A 185 -4.89 15.95 11.89
CA GLY A 185 -5.98 15.01 12.19
C GLY A 185 -5.97 13.75 11.33
N THR A 186 -4.85 13.41 10.70
CA THR A 186 -4.71 12.20 9.88
C THR A 186 -4.41 10.99 10.76
N LEU A 187 -5.10 9.86 10.51
CA LEU A 187 -4.72 8.59 11.13
C LEU A 187 -3.32 8.19 10.69
N CYS A 188 -2.36 8.20 11.62
CA CYS A 188 -0.98 7.87 11.35
C CYS A 188 -0.49 6.72 12.23
N CYS A 189 0.26 5.78 11.63
CA CYS A 189 0.95 4.69 12.31
C CYS A 189 2.41 4.67 11.91
N LEU A 190 3.28 4.13 12.77
CA LEU A 190 4.69 3.90 12.47
C LEU A 190 4.90 2.47 11.97
N THR A 191 5.89 2.29 11.10
CA THR A 191 6.34 0.97 10.63
C THR A 191 7.87 0.91 10.54
N VAL A 192 8.41 -0.27 10.75
CA VAL A 192 9.84 -0.57 10.53
C VAL A 192 10.08 -1.30 9.22
N ASP A 193 9.00 -1.72 8.52
CA ASP A 193 9.09 -2.49 7.27
C ASP A 193 10.08 -3.66 7.39
N SER A 194 9.88 -4.48 8.41
CA SER A 194 10.77 -5.62 8.68
C SER A 194 10.91 -6.52 7.44
N PRO A 195 12.13 -6.95 7.06
CA PRO A 195 13.35 -6.91 7.85
C PRO A 195 14.27 -5.69 7.59
N LEU A 196 13.78 -4.58 7.03
CA LEU A 196 14.61 -3.39 6.77
C LEU A 196 15.11 -2.78 8.08
N GLU A 197 14.26 -2.69 9.07
CA GLU A 197 14.61 -2.35 10.45
C GLU A 197 14.08 -3.43 11.41
N GLY A 198 14.69 -3.56 12.58
CA GLY A 198 14.26 -4.48 13.61
C GLY A 198 12.93 -4.06 14.24
N LEU A 199 12.12 -5.02 14.64
CA LEU A 199 10.84 -4.76 15.34
C LEU A 199 11.04 -4.05 16.70
N ASP A 200 12.22 -4.15 17.30
CA ASP A 200 12.63 -3.42 18.50
C ASP A 200 12.70 -1.89 18.28
N SER A 201 12.94 -1.45 17.05
CA SER A 201 12.97 -0.03 16.71
C SER A 201 11.59 0.67 16.81
N LEU A 202 10.49 -0.09 16.88
CA LEU A 202 9.15 0.49 17.09
C LEU A 202 8.95 1.04 18.50
N LEU A 203 9.75 0.59 19.47
CA LEU A 203 9.62 0.94 20.88
C LEU A 203 10.76 1.86 21.38
N SER A 204 11.74 2.15 20.53
CA SER A 204 12.88 3.03 20.83
C SER A 204 12.67 4.41 20.22
#